data_333cab1c248a22061d5769bf1d2eb033
#
_entry.id   333cab1c248a22061d5769bf1d2eb033
#
_cell.length_a   1.000
_cell.length_b   1.000
_cell.length_c   1.000
_cell.angle_alpha   90.00
_cell.angle_beta   90.00
_cell.angle_gamma   90.00
#
_symmetry.space_group_name_H-M   'P 1'
#
loop_
_entity.id
_entity.type
_entity.pdbx_description
1 polymer ?
#
loop_
_entity_poly.entity_id
_entity_poly.type
_entity_poly.pdbx_seq_one_letter_code
_entity_poly.pdbx_strand_id
1 'polypeptide(L)'
;MKQNKTLLFTLFFILSCGGGGGGGSAPSPVISQTPTPPSAPPTLSYDELKAQYEGYYEYQGQWGLDVVNASAAYARGATGLGVTIGITDSGLDNTHTEISLGRLSGDSDLSYSNYTPNTRQQRHGTMVASVAAGKQEKTDTSPMHGVAFEANVLFIAIQLAEPDPDYDPVDIGTDDGSGTVTDAPDFTGIDNFFSSLFEIYNQYDVDIVNNSYGYSGNIIDYTEAQVRYAFPKTIAEMSQIGTPDSQKTIYVWAAGNAGGYADQGVDFSSPELLPGMAHYIPEIQGHSIAVASVDENGSISSFSSRCGVAQDYCISAPGGRITAAYPTSTSDTGIYIGNTNDDNYNSCIQDNSCFAVTSGTSFAAPFVS
;
A
#
# COMPACT_ATOMS: atom_id res chain seq x y z
N MET A 1 4.97 29.01 19.78
CA MET A 1 6.01 30.04 19.53
C MET A 1 6.67 29.71 18.19
N LYS A 2 6.26 30.38 17.12
CA LYS A 2 6.78 30.16 15.76
C LYS A 2 8.14 30.87 15.64
N GLN A 3 9.18 30.13 15.25
CA GLN A 3 10.44 30.71 14.84
C GLN A 3 10.50 30.76 13.31
N ASN A 4 10.43 31.96 12.76
CA ASN A 4 10.71 32.20 11.35
C ASN A 4 12.22 32.10 11.12
N LYS A 5 12.65 31.25 10.20
CA LYS A 5 14.02 31.26 9.66
C LYS A 5 14.01 31.98 8.31
N THR A 6 14.47 33.20 8.30
CA THR A 6 14.75 34.01 7.11
C THR A 6 16.07 33.53 6.51
N LEU A 7 16.05 33.07 5.28
CA LEU A 7 17.25 32.70 4.53
C LEU A 7 17.76 33.93 3.78
N LEU A 8 18.95 34.41 4.14
CA LEU A 8 19.62 35.61 3.56
C LEU A 8 20.52 35.13 2.40
N PHE A 9 20.20 35.50 1.17
CA PHE A 9 21.08 35.33 0.01
C PHE A 9 22.06 36.51 -0.05
N THR A 10 23.36 36.23 0.07
CA THR A 10 24.41 37.25 -0.10
C THR A 10 25.00 37.13 -1.49
N LEU A 11 24.76 38.13 -2.30
CA LEU A 11 25.31 38.29 -3.65
C LEU A 11 26.67 38.98 -3.54
N PHE A 12 27.75 38.33 -3.96
CA PHE A 12 29.07 38.96 -4.06
C PHE A 12 29.27 39.52 -5.47
N PHE A 13 29.34 40.84 -5.60
CA PHE A 13 29.90 41.56 -6.75
C PHE A 13 31.37 41.82 -6.51
N ILE A 14 32.23 41.37 -7.41
CA ILE A 14 33.63 41.82 -7.47
C ILE A 14 33.75 42.68 -8.70
N LEU A 15 33.89 43.99 -8.49
CA LEU A 15 34.44 44.96 -9.46
C LEU A 15 35.97 44.99 -9.30
N SER A 16 36.70 44.75 -10.39
CA SER A 16 38.08 45.14 -10.46
C SER A 16 38.30 45.97 -11.70
N CYS A 17 38.66 47.22 -11.48
CA CYS A 17 39.08 48.16 -12.51
C CYS A 17 40.59 48.34 -12.38
N GLY A 18 41.34 48.26 -13.50
CA GLY A 18 42.77 48.56 -13.51
C GLY A 18 43.28 48.69 -14.94
N GLY A 19 43.50 49.91 -15.35
CA GLY A 19 44.02 50.26 -16.67
C GLY A 19 45.56 50.25 -16.76
N GLY A 20 46.10 50.19 -17.97
CA GLY A 20 47.51 50.33 -18.29
C GLY A 20 47.78 50.04 -19.76
N GLY A 21 48.07 51.05 -20.55
CA GLY A 21 48.29 50.99 -21.97
C GLY A 21 49.68 50.45 -22.39
N GLY A 22 49.76 49.91 -23.60
CA GLY A 22 50.98 49.51 -24.24
C GLY A 22 50.67 48.92 -25.63
N GLY A 23 51.04 49.69 -26.69
CA GLY A 23 50.79 49.28 -28.08
C GLY A 23 51.71 48.20 -28.53
N GLY A 24 51.11 47.22 -29.19
CA GLY A 24 51.79 46.12 -29.90
C GLY A 24 50.84 45.51 -30.90
N SER A 25 51.30 45.36 -32.14
CA SER A 25 50.50 44.86 -33.25
C SER A 25 49.84 43.51 -32.92
N ALA A 26 48.55 43.45 -33.09
CA ALA A 26 47.75 42.27 -32.78
C ALA A 26 47.97 41.12 -33.79
N PRO A 27 48.22 39.91 -33.35
CA PRO A 27 48.00 38.72 -34.18
C PRO A 27 46.49 38.51 -34.32
N SER A 28 46.07 38.02 -35.51
CA SER A 28 44.70 37.67 -35.82
C SER A 28 44.07 36.78 -34.75
N PRO A 29 42.81 36.99 -34.38
CA PRO A 29 42.16 36.21 -33.34
C PRO A 29 42.03 34.75 -33.78
N VAL A 30 42.71 33.87 -33.08
CA VAL A 30 42.39 32.44 -33.08
C VAL A 30 41.01 32.34 -32.44
N ILE A 31 40.02 31.99 -33.26
CA ILE A 31 38.68 31.66 -32.76
C ILE A 31 38.83 30.39 -31.92
N SER A 32 38.97 30.60 -30.60
CA SER A 32 38.84 29.50 -29.65
C SER A 32 37.40 28.98 -29.75
N GLN A 33 37.24 27.82 -30.39
CA GLN A 33 35.95 27.15 -30.35
C GLN A 33 35.66 26.80 -28.88
N THR A 34 34.67 27.46 -28.33
CA THR A 34 34.12 27.09 -27.04
C THR A 34 33.67 25.65 -27.15
N PRO A 35 34.14 24.72 -26.29
CA PRO A 35 33.69 23.32 -26.38
C PRO A 35 32.16 23.29 -26.24
N THR A 36 31.52 22.72 -27.24
CA THR A 36 30.07 22.46 -27.18
C THR A 36 29.80 21.66 -25.91
N PRO A 37 28.89 22.06 -25.04
CA PRO A 37 28.53 21.27 -23.89
C PRO A 37 28.12 19.88 -24.38
N PRO A 38 28.50 18.79 -23.68
CA PRO A 38 28.05 17.46 -24.05
C PRO A 38 26.52 17.50 -24.16
N SER A 39 26.00 16.98 -25.25
CA SER A 39 24.55 16.84 -25.44
C SER A 39 23.99 16.05 -24.26
N ALA A 40 22.92 16.53 -23.67
CA ALA A 40 22.19 15.77 -22.65
C ALA A 40 21.90 14.36 -23.22
N PRO A 41 22.01 13.32 -22.41
CA PRO A 41 21.61 11.97 -22.85
C PRO A 41 20.21 12.03 -23.46
N PRO A 42 19.96 11.30 -24.55
CA PRO A 42 18.64 11.27 -25.14
C PRO A 42 17.62 10.81 -24.09
N THR A 43 16.59 11.60 -23.86
CA THR A 43 15.46 11.22 -23.02
C THR A 43 14.68 10.14 -23.76
N LEU A 44 14.49 8.98 -23.14
CA LEU A 44 13.68 7.89 -23.71
C LEU A 44 12.25 8.40 -23.98
N SER A 45 11.66 7.93 -25.06
CA SER A 45 10.24 8.15 -25.36
C SER A 45 9.34 7.38 -24.38
N TYR A 46 8.06 7.73 -24.34
CA TYR A 46 7.09 6.99 -23.53
C TYR A 46 7.08 5.48 -23.81
N ASP A 47 7.09 5.10 -25.08
CA ASP A 47 7.05 3.69 -25.48
C ASP A 47 8.36 2.95 -25.10
N GLU A 48 9.50 3.61 -25.22
CA GLU A 48 10.79 3.05 -24.79
C GLU A 48 10.84 2.89 -23.27
N LEU A 49 10.36 3.87 -22.49
CA LEU A 49 10.27 3.77 -21.03
C LEU A 49 9.33 2.65 -20.60
N LYS A 50 8.14 2.58 -21.22
CA LYS A 50 7.17 1.52 -20.95
C LYS A 50 7.78 0.14 -21.19
N ALA A 51 8.39 -0.06 -22.37
CA ALA A 51 9.05 -1.31 -22.72
C ALA A 51 10.24 -1.62 -21.78
N GLN A 52 10.94 -0.61 -21.30
CA GLN A 52 12.02 -0.79 -20.33
C GLN A 52 11.50 -1.36 -19.00
N TYR A 53 10.38 -0.82 -18.46
CA TYR A 53 9.77 -1.36 -17.25
C TYR A 53 9.28 -2.79 -17.43
N GLU A 54 8.61 -3.09 -18.55
CA GLU A 54 8.14 -4.43 -18.90
C GLU A 54 9.28 -5.45 -19.07
N GLY A 55 10.48 -4.97 -19.39
CA GLY A 55 11.68 -5.78 -19.54
C GLY A 55 12.36 -6.17 -18.22
N TYR A 56 12.02 -5.53 -17.10
CA TYR A 56 12.64 -5.88 -15.81
C TYR A 56 12.12 -7.22 -15.30
N TYR A 57 13.01 -8.04 -14.74
CA TYR A 57 12.67 -9.34 -14.17
C TYR A 57 11.63 -9.23 -13.06
N GLU A 58 11.75 -8.23 -12.19
CA GLU A 58 10.82 -7.92 -11.11
C GLU A 58 9.40 -7.64 -11.62
N TYR A 59 9.29 -6.89 -12.73
CA TYR A 59 7.99 -6.59 -13.34
C TYR A 59 7.33 -7.86 -13.88
N GLN A 60 8.11 -8.69 -14.57
CA GLN A 60 7.62 -9.95 -15.17
C GLN A 60 7.26 -11.00 -14.11
N GLY A 61 7.94 -10.99 -12.98
CA GLY A 61 7.67 -11.91 -11.86
C GLY A 61 6.41 -11.58 -11.06
N GLN A 62 5.86 -10.37 -11.25
CA GLN A 62 4.62 -9.92 -10.63
C GLN A 62 3.54 -9.67 -11.70
N TRP A 63 2.84 -10.73 -12.10
CA TRP A 63 1.84 -10.68 -13.19
C TRP A 63 0.80 -9.57 -13.03
N GLY A 64 0.46 -9.24 -11.78
CA GLY A 64 -0.52 -8.21 -11.47
C GLY A 64 -0.14 -6.83 -11.99
N LEU A 65 1.16 -6.50 -12.10
CA LEU A 65 1.64 -5.22 -12.63
C LEU A 65 1.25 -5.04 -14.11
N ASP A 66 1.30 -6.12 -14.89
CA ASP A 66 0.89 -6.10 -16.29
C ASP A 66 -0.63 -5.91 -16.43
N VAL A 67 -1.41 -6.62 -15.65
CA VAL A 67 -2.89 -6.54 -15.66
C VAL A 67 -3.39 -5.14 -15.31
N VAL A 68 -2.76 -4.47 -14.33
CA VAL A 68 -3.11 -3.07 -14.00
C VAL A 68 -2.44 -2.05 -14.91
N ASN A 69 -1.64 -2.51 -15.90
CA ASN A 69 -0.90 -1.67 -16.84
C ASN A 69 0.04 -0.66 -16.14
N ALA A 70 0.71 -1.11 -15.07
CA ALA A 70 1.58 -0.29 -14.24
C ALA A 70 2.72 0.35 -15.03
N SER A 71 3.29 -0.35 -16.03
CA SER A 71 4.35 0.18 -16.91
C SER A 71 3.93 1.48 -17.61
N ALA A 72 2.66 1.61 -17.98
CA ALA A 72 2.14 2.83 -18.60
C ALA A 72 2.09 4.01 -17.61
N ALA A 73 1.83 3.77 -16.35
CA ALA A 73 1.90 4.77 -15.28
C ALA A 73 3.37 5.16 -15.00
N TYR A 74 4.24 4.18 -14.87
CA TYR A 74 5.68 4.39 -14.65
C TYR A 74 6.35 5.19 -15.75
N ALA A 75 6.01 4.91 -17.02
CA ALA A 75 6.51 5.67 -18.15
C ALA A 75 6.08 7.15 -18.15
N ARG A 76 5.07 7.50 -17.35
CA ARG A 76 4.62 8.88 -17.09
C ARG A 76 5.16 9.46 -15.79
N GLY A 77 6.00 8.71 -15.06
CA GLY A 77 6.58 9.13 -13.80
C GLY A 77 5.69 8.85 -12.57
N ALA A 78 4.58 8.14 -12.72
CA ALA A 78 3.73 7.76 -11.60
C ALA A 78 4.25 6.46 -10.96
N THR A 79 5.19 6.60 -10.04
CA THR A 79 5.92 5.51 -9.36
C THR A 79 5.64 5.49 -7.85
N GLY A 80 4.78 6.39 -7.38
CA GLY A 80 4.52 6.62 -5.95
C GLY A 80 5.41 7.70 -5.32
N LEU A 81 6.32 8.31 -6.09
CA LEU A 81 7.20 9.35 -5.56
C LEU A 81 6.42 10.55 -5.02
N GLY A 82 6.64 10.87 -3.75
CA GLY A 82 5.96 11.96 -3.05
C GLY A 82 4.61 11.59 -2.44
N VAL A 83 4.18 10.34 -2.58
CA VAL A 83 2.97 9.79 -1.94
C VAL A 83 3.36 9.04 -0.66
N THR A 84 2.51 9.11 0.36
CA THR A 84 2.64 8.31 1.58
C THR A 84 1.48 7.33 1.67
N ILE A 85 1.81 6.04 1.72
CA ILE A 85 0.83 4.97 1.94
C ILE A 85 0.86 4.58 3.42
N GLY A 86 -0.27 4.76 4.11
CA GLY A 86 -0.50 4.18 5.42
C GLY A 86 -0.86 2.70 5.29
N ILE A 87 -0.21 1.85 6.05
CA ILE A 87 -0.53 0.42 6.06
C ILE A 87 -0.80 0.00 7.49
N THR A 88 -2.04 -0.40 7.74
CA THR A 88 -2.40 -1.10 8.98
C THR A 88 -2.46 -2.59 8.69
N ASP A 89 -1.67 -3.36 9.41
CA ASP A 89 -1.64 -4.81 9.19
C ASP A 89 -0.96 -5.52 10.39
N SER A 90 -0.80 -6.81 10.32
CA SER A 90 0.07 -7.53 11.23
C SER A 90 1.52 -7.02 11.11
N GLY A 91 2.43 -7.53 11.93
CA GLY A 91 3.79 -7.01 11.98
C GLY A 91 4.53 -6.88 10.64
N LEU A 92 5.45 -5.94 10.58
CA LEU A 92 6.36 -5.72 9.46
C LEU A 92 7.77 -6.21 9.81
N ASP A 93 8.33 -7.07 8.97
CA ASP A 93 9.76 -7.35 8.99
C ASP A 93 10.52 -6.28 8.20
N ASN A 94 10.95 -5.26 8.90
CA ASN A 94 11.69 -4.15 8.31
C ASN A 94 13.15 -4.50 7.95
N THR A 95 13.57 -5.75 8.19
CA THR A 95 14.90 -6.25 7.78
C THR A 95 14.86 -6.99 6.44
N HIS A 96 13.66 -7.31 5.92
CA HIS A 96 13.51 -7.95 4.62
C HIS A 96 14.05 -7.05 3.50
N THR A 97 14.75 -7.65 2.53
CA THR A 97 15.41 -6.91 1.45
C THR A 97 14.47 -6.02 0.62
N GLU A 98 13.20 -6.41 0.48
CA GLU A 98 12.18 -5.62 -0.23
C GLU A 98 11.72 -4.37 0.51
N ILE A 99 11.89 -4.33 1.84
CA ILE A 99 11.45 -3.20 2.64
C ILE A 99 12.51 -2.11 2.66
N SER A 100 12.22 -0.97 2.05
CA SER A 100 13.12 0.16 2.01
C SER A 100 13.03 0.99 3.29
N LEU A 101 13.98 0.82 4.20
CA LEU A 101 14.05 1.61 5.44
C LEU A 101 14.12 3.12 5.18
N GLY A 102 14.69 3.55 4.06
CA GLY A 102 14.76 4.97 3.69
C GLY A 102 13.40 5.59 3.34
N ARG A 103 12.38 4.76 3.10
CA ARG A 103 11.01 5.17 2.79
C ARG A 103 10.00 4.79 3.87
N LEU A 104 10.45 4.05 4.89
CA LEU A 104 9.63 3.77 6.06
C LEU A 104 9.62 5.02 6.96
N SER A 105 8.44 5.53 7.27
CA SER A 105 8.30 6.68 8.18
C SER A 105 8.86 6.38 9.56
N GLY A 106 9.54 7.35 10.16
CA GLY A 106 9.99 7.28 11.56
C GLY A 106 8.84 7.25 12.57
N ASP A 107 7.64 7.62 12.14
CA ASP A 107 6.40 7.60 12.94
C ASP A 107 5.68 6.25 12.87
N SER A 108 6.23 5.26 12.14
CA SER A 108 5.68 3.91 12.08
C SER A 108 5.72 3.23 13.44
N ASP A 109 4.61 2.60 13.83
CA ASP A 109 4.55 1.79 15.05
C ASP A 109 4.71 0.30 14.70
N LEU A 110 5.87 -0.24 15.01
CA LEU A 110 6.21 -1.64 14.79
C LEU A 110 6.17 -2.46 16.08
N SER A 111 5.55 -1.96 17.15
CA SER A 111 5.56 -2.60 18.47
C SER A 111 4.98 -4.02 18.46
N TYR A 112 3.97 -4.27 17.61
CA TYR A 112 3.42 -5.59 17.42
C TYR A 112 4.17 -6.46 16.39
N SER A 113 5.23 -5.94 15.76
CA SER A 113 6.10 -6.73 14.86
C SER A 113 7.05 -7.67 15.59
N ASN A 114 7.25 -7.48 16.90
CA ASN A 114 8.17 -8.26 17.73
C ASN A 114 7.61 -9.61 18.19
N TYR A 115 6.52 -10.07 17.59
CA TYR A 115 6.07 -11.44 17.80
C TYR A 115 7.10 -12.42 17.22
N THR A 116 7.24 -13.55 17.90
CA THR A 116 8.20 -14.60 17.52
C THR A 116 8.24 -14.79 16.01
N PRO A 117 9.42 -14.75 15.38
CA PRO A 117 9.58 -15.07 13.96
C PRO A 117 8.83 -16.37 13.67
N ASN A 118 8.07 -16.44 12.61
CA ASN A 118 7.20 -17.57 12.20
C ASN A 118 5.73 -17.47 12.60
N THR A 119 5.28 -16.40 13.20
CA THR A 119 3.85 -16.21 13.35
C THR A 119 3.28 -15.59 12.07
N ARG A 120 2.05 -15.93 11.71
CA ARG A 120 1.26 -15.25 10.69
C ARG A 120 1.30 -13.73 10.85
N GLN A 121 1.42 -13.27 12.09
CA GLN A 121 1.44 -11.88 12.48
C GLN A 121 2.51 -11.04 11.74
N GLN A 122 3.75 -11.52 11.60
CA GLN A 122 4.77 -10.75 10.87
C GLN A 122 4.68 -10.93 9.35
N ARG A 123 4.19 -12.08 8.91
CA ARG A 123 4.25 -12.46 7.49
C ARG A 123 3.26 -11.66 6.66
N HIS A 124 2.02 -11.54 7.13
CA HIS A 124 0.96 -10.91 6.36
C HIS A 124 1.25 -9.45 6.08
N GLY A 125 1.59 -8.66 7.09
CA GLY A 125 1.88 -7.23 6.92
C GLY A 125 3.12 -6.97 6.05
N THR A 126 4.16 -7.81 6.17
CA THR A 126 5.34 -7.72 5.30
C THR A 126 4.98 -8.01 3.84
N MET A 127 4.18 -9.05 3.60
CA MET A 127 3.70 -9.40 2.25
C MET A 127 2.88 -8.25 1.65
N VAL A 128 1.91 -7.72 2.41
CA VAL A 128 1.06 -6.59 1.99
C VAL A 128 1.90 -5.36 1.66
N ALA A 129 2.82 -4.98 2.56
CA ALA A 129 3.69 -3.82 2.36
C ALA A 129 4.59 -3.96 1.12
N SER A 130 5.08 -5.17 0.84
CA SER A 130 5.90 -5.42 -0.34
C SER A 130 5.09 -5.28 -1.64
N VAL A 131 3.84 -5.74 -1.67
CA VAL A 131 2.97 -5.57 -2.85
C VAL A 131 2.64 -4.10 -3.08
N ALA A 132 2.38 -3.32 -2.02
CA ALA A 132 2.12 -1.89 -2.15
C ALA A 132 3.37 -1.11 -2.59
N ALA A 133 4.49 -1.27 -1.87
CA ALA A 133 5.64 -0.37 -1.97
C ALA A 133 7.00 -1.08 -1.90
N GLY A 134 7.09 -2.39 -2.22
CA GLY A 134 8.36 -3.09 -2.35
C GLY A 134 9.30 -2.36 -3.30
N LYS A 135 10.59 -2.31 -2.97
CA LYS A 135 11.55 -1.52 -3.74
C LYS A 135 11.81 -2.14 -5.12
N GLN A 136 12.05 -1.30 -6.10
CA GLN A 136 12.55 -1.72 -7.40
C GLN A 136 14.09 -1.71 -7.38
N GLU A 137 14.72 -2.87 -7.63
CA GLU A 137 16.17 -3.00 -7.65
C GLU A 137 16.76 -2.97 -9.07
N LYS A 138 15.95 -3.28 -10.07
CA LYS A 138 16.38 -3.42 -11.49
C LYS A 138 17.44 -4.49 -11.68
N THR A 139 17.35 -5.54 -10.86
CA THR A 139 18.23 -6.70 -10.88
C THR A 139 17.45 -7.97 -11.22
N ASP A 140 18.15 -9.04 -11.56
CA ASP A 140 17.54 -10.35 -11.80
C ASP A 140 17.42 -11.19 -10.51
N THR A 141 17.56 -10.57 -9.35
CA THR A 141 17.58 -11.27 -8.05
C THR A 141 16.28 -11.19 -7.29
N SER A 142 15.53 -10.08 -7.42
CA SER A 142 14.18 -9.97 -6.84
C SER A 142 13.13 -10.37 -7.88
N PRO A 143 12.16 -11.25 -7.53
CA PRO A 143 11.11 -11.68 -8.45
C PRO A 143 9.93 -10.71 -8.51
N MET A 144 9.96 -9.61 -7.78
CA MET A 144 8.86 -8.64 -7.75
C MET A 144 9.35 -7.27 -7.28
N HIS A 145 8.56 -6.24 -7.53
CA HIS A 145 8.55 -4.98 -6.81
C HIS A 145 7.10 -4.55 -6.51
N GLY A 146 6.92 -3.61 -5.60
CA GLY A 146 5.59 -3.05 -5.28
C GLY A 146 5.05 -2.15 -6.40
N VAL A 147 3.73 -1.96 -6.40
CA VAL A 147 3.04 -1.11 -7.39
C VAL A 147 3.56 0.32 -7.31
N ALA A 148 3.69 0.86 -6.11
CA ALA A 148 4.18 2.22 -5.84
C ALA A 148 5.60 2.17 -5.23
N PHE A 149 6.57 1.63 -5.96
CA PHE A 149 7.90 1.30 -5.46
C PHE A 149 8.74 2.52 -5.01
N GLU A 150 8.29 3.75 -5.23
CA GLU A 150 8.90 4.98 -4.71
C GLU A 150 8.05 5.68 -3.64
N ALA A 151 6.89 5.12 -3.26
CA ALA A 151 6.07 5.68 -2.19
C ALA A 151 6.73 5.57 -0.81
N ASN A 152 6.46 6.53 0.06
CA ASN A 152 6.75 6.39 1.48
C ASN A 152 5.71 5.49 2.14
N VAL A 153 6.09 4.84 3.22
CA VAL A 153 5.19 3.96 3.99
C VAL A 153 5.14 4.44 5.44
N LEU A 154 3.94 4.66 5.95
CA LEU A 154 3.68 4.75 7.38
C LEU A 154 2.99 3.47 7.81
N PHE A 155 3.70 2.60 8.54
CA PHE A 155 3.22 1.29 8.92
C PHE A 155 2.78 1.27 10.39
N ILE A 156 1.57 0.77 10.65
CA ILE A 156 1.09 0.54 12.02
C ILE A 156 0.78 -0.95 12.17
N ALA A 157 1.60 -1.61 12.97
CA ALA A 157 1.44 -3.01 13.28
C ALA A 157 0.32 -3.21 14.29
N ILE A 158 -0.62 -4.09 13.96
CA ILE A 158 -1.73 -4.48 14.83
C ILE A 158 -1.72 -5.99 15.06
N GLN A 159 -2.44 -6.43 16.07
CA GLN A 159 -2.66 -7.85 16.27
C GLN A 159 -3.90 -8.30 15.48
N LEU A 160 -3.68 -9.11 14.45
CA LEU A 160 -4.74 -9.78 13.72
C LEU A 160 -5.06 -11.13 14.37
N ALA A 161 -6.34 -11.42 14.54
CA ALA A 161 -6.79 -12.74 14.94
C ALA A 161 -6.53 -13.77 13.81
N GLU A 162 -6.38 -15.04 14.18
CA GLU A 162 -6.45 -16.12 13.20
C GLU A 162 -7.87 -16.16 12.60
N PRO A 163 -8.04 -16.55 11.32
CA PRO A 163 -9.36 -16.69 10.72
C PRO A 163 -10.20 -17.67 11.51
N ASP A 164 -11.44 -17.31 11.73
CA ASP A 164 -12.42 -18.22 12.29
C ASP A 164 -12.71 -19.35 11.29
N PRO A 165 -12.52 -20.63 11.65
CA PRO A 165 -12.79 -21.72 10.76
C PRO A 165 -14.28 -21.87 10.40
N ASP A 166 -15.17 -21.36 11.25
CA ASP A 166 -16.62 -21.43 11.07
C ASP A 166 -17.18 -20.16 10.39
N TYR A 167 -16.35 -19.13 10.22
CA TYR A 167 -16.71 -17.85 9.59
C TYR A 167 -17.96 -17.20 10.23
N ASP A 168 -18.06 -17.22 11.54
CA ASP A 168 -19.19 -16.57 12.22
C ASP A 168 -19.20 -15.06 11.98
N PRO A 169 -20.34 -14.47 11.52
CA PRO A 169 -20.48 -13.02 11.43
C PRO A 169 -20.29 -12.37 12.79
N VAL A 170 -19.56 -11.23 12.80
CA VAL A 170 -19.38 -10.49 14.05
C VAL A 170 -20.73 -9.98 14.57
N ASP A 171 -21.02 -10.26 15.84
CA ASP A 171 -22.24 -9.78 16.51
C ASP A 171 -22.07 -8.30 16.85
N ILE A 172 -22.89 -7.43 16.28
CA ILE A 172 -22.98 -5.99 16.57
C ILE A 172 -24.37 -5.58 17.09
N GLY A 173 -25.07 -6.54 17.69
CA GLY A 173 -26.37 -6.34 18.29
C GLY A 173 -27.54 -6.53 17.31
N THR A 174 -28.75 -6.33 17.83
CA THR A 174 -30.00 -6.51 17.08
C THR A 174 -30.69 -5.16 16.87
N ASP A 175 -30.99 -4.80 15.63
CA ASP A 175 -31.85 -3.65 15.32
C ASP A 175 -33.32 -4.06 15.47
N ASP A 176 -34.08 -3.32 16.27
CA ASP A 176 -35.50 -3.58 16.50
C ASP A 176 -36.45 -3.08 15.37
N GLY A 177 -35.83 -2.56 14.28
CA GLY A 177 -36.53 -1.99 13.13
C GLY A 177 -36.95 -0.55 13.32
N SER A 178 -36.72 0.05 14.50
CA SER A 178 -36.90 1.48 14.76
C SER A 178 -35.60 2.28 14.62
N GLY A 179 -34.47 1.59 14.34
CA GLY A 179 -33.13 2.15 14.38
C GLY A 179 -32.51 2.12 15.80
N THR A 180 -33.12 1.37 16.72
CA THR A 180 -32.58 1.15 18.06
C THR A 180 -31.87 -0.20 18.08
N VAL A 181 -30.59 -0.20 18.47
CA VAL A 181 -29.82 -1.45 18.61
C VAL A 181 -29.87 -1.92 20.07
N THR A 182 -30.23 -3.18 20.25
CA THR A 182 -30.29 -3.86 21.54
C THR A 182 -29.39 -5.08 21.57
N ASP A 183 -29.12 -5.59 22.77
CA ASP A 183 -28.31 -6.80 23.00
C ASP A 183 -26.92 -6.78 22.33
N ALA A 184 -26.40 -5.58 22.05
CA ALA A 184 -25.09 -5.41 21.41
C ALA A 184 -23.97 -5.59 22.42
N PRO A 185 -22.88 -6.25 22.02
CA PRO A 185 -21.62 -6.21 22.75
C PRO A 185 -21.08 -4.78 22.87
N ASP A 186 -20.20 -4.54 23.83
CA ASP A 186 -19.54 -3.25 23.98
C ASP A 186 -18.43 -3.10 22.93
N PHE A 187 -18.71 -2.35 21.87
CA PHE A 187 -17.77 -2.02 20.80
C PHE A 187 -16.88 -0.81 21.09
N THR A 188 -17.07 -0.14 22.25
CA THR A 188 -16.31 1.09 22.58
C THR A 188 -14.80 0.93 22.44
N GLY A 189 -14.24 -0.20 22.86
CA GLY A 189 -12.81 -0.47 22.75
C GLY A 189 -12.35 -0.59 21.29
N ILE A 190 -13.12 -1.28 20.47
CA ILE A 190 -12.85 -1.49 19.04
C ILE A 190 -12.99 -0.19 18.25
N ASP A 191 -14.07 0.55 18.49
CA ASP A 191 -14.32 1.84 17.85
C ASP A 191 -13.25 2.89 18.21
N ASN A 192 -12.84 2.95 19.49
CA ASN A 192 -11.72 3.79 19.92
C ASN A 192 -10.42 3.40 19.24
N PHE A 193 -10.16 2.10 19.06
CA PHE A 193 -8.96 1.62 18.39
C PHE A 193 -8.91 2.10 16.94
N PHE A 194 -9.96 1.86 16.15
CA PHE A 194 -9.99 2.30 14.75
C PHE A 194 -9.99 3.82 14.60
N SER A 195 -10.76 4.53 15.44
CA SER A 195 -10.77 6.00 15.39
C SER A 195 -9.39 6.59 15.68
N SER A 196 -8.68 6.08 16.69
CA SER A 196 -7.33 6.53 17.00
C SER A 196 -6.32 6.20 15.89
N LEU A 197 -6.49 5.06 15.23
CA LEU A 197 -5.68 4.66 14.10
C LEU A 197 -5.84 5.62 12.91
N PHE A 198 -7.09 5.95 12.56
CA PHE A 198 -7.38 6.87 11.46
C PHE A 198 -7.02 8.33 11.81
N GLU A 199 -7.13 8.73 13.09
CA GLU A 199 -6.62 10.01 13.58
C GLU A 199 -5.10 10.15 13.31
N ILE A 200 -4.32 9.08 13.56
CA ILE A 200 -2.87 9.08 13.25
C ILE A 200 -2.64 9.33 11.77
N TYR A 201 -3.33 8.61 10.87
CA TYR A 201 -3.16 8.80 9.44
C TYR A 201 -3.55 10.21 8.99
N ASN A 202 -4.63 10.77 9.53
CA ASN A 202 -5.03 12.14 9.27
C ASN A 202 -3.99 13.16 9.80
N GLN A 203 -3.38 12.88 10.96
CA GLN A 203 -2.35 13.75 11.56
C GLN A 203 -1.05 13.81 10.73
N TYR A 204 -0.68 12.72 10.10
CA TYR A 204 0.56 12.60 9.30
C TYR A 204 0.35 12.82 7.81
N ASP A 205 -0.79 13.38 7.41
CA ASP A 205 -1.11 13.69 6.00
C ASP A 205 -0.88 12.48 5.06
N VAL A 206 -1.36 11.30 5.48
CA VAL A 206 -1.28 10.08 4.67
C VAL A 206 -2.26 10.19 3.51
N ASP A 207 -1.79 9.97 2.30
CA ASP A 207 -2.60 10.09 1.08
C ASP A 207 -3.58 8.94 0.92
N ILE A 208 -3.13 7.72 1.18
CA ILE A 208 -3.89 6.48 0.99
C ILE A 208 -3.64 5.57 2.19
N VAL A 209 -4.68 4.93 2.72
CA VAL A 209 -4.57 3.89 3.76
C VAL A 209 -4.99 2.55 3.20
N ASN A 210 -4.08 1.58 3.23
CA ASN A 210 -4.35 0.19 2.90
C ASN A 210 -4.79 -0.59 4.14
N ASN A 211 -5.98 -1.17 4.08
CA ASN A 211 -6.55 -2.01 5.12
C ASN A 211 -6.79 -3.43 4.57
N SER A 212 -5.83 -4.31 4.78
CA SER A 212 -5.89 -5.70 4.32
C SER A 212 -6.42 -6.65 5.40
N TYR A 213 -7.40 -6.20 6.16
CA TYR A 213 -8.07 -6.92 7.24
C TYR A 213 -9.55 -6.55 7.29
N GLY A 214 -10.35 -7.30 8.06
CA GLY A 214 -11.77 -7.03 8.21
C GLY A 214 -12.37 -7.90 9.33
N TYR A 215 -13.67 -7.82 9.46
CA TYR A 215 -14.49 -8.71 10.28
C TYR A 215 -15.35 -9.59 9.38
N SER A 216 -15.51 -10.86 9.76
CA SER A 216 -16.44 -11.78 9.12
C SER A 216 -17.87 -11.24 9.13
N GLY A 217 -18.65 -11.62 8.14
CA GLY A 217 -20.03 -11.20 7.96
C GLY A 217 -20.20 -10.31 6.73
N ASN A 218 -21.14 -10.68 5.87
CA ASN A 218 -21.52 -9.89 4.71
C ASN A 218 -22.19 -8.59 5.16
N ILE A 219 -21.84 -7.46 4.55
CA ILE A 219 -22.43 -6.15 4.94
C ILE A 219 -23.97 -6.16 4.90
N ILE A 220 -24.58 -6.96 4.01
CA ILE A 220 -26.04 -7.03 3.90
C ILE A 220 -26.71 -7.78 5.05
N ASP A 221 -25.95 -8.47 5.91
CA ASP A 221 -26.45 -9.10 7.11
C ASP A 221 -26.68 -8.09 8.25
N TYR A 222 -26.27 -6.83 8.06
CA TYR A 222 -26.35 -5.76 9.02
C TYR A 222 -27.28 -4.64 8.56
N THR A 223 -27.63 -3.74 9.46
CA THR A 223 -28.38 -2.52 9.18
C THR A 223 -27.52 -1.28 9.37
N GLU A 224 -27.93 -0.14 8.80
CA GLU A 224 -27.28 1.16 9.04
C GLU A 224 -27.19 1.47 10.54
N ALA A 225 -28.27 1.19 11.29
CA ALA A 225 -28.32 1.46 12.73
C ALA A 225 -27.25 0.66 13.50
N GLN A 226 -27.08 -0.62 13.16
CA GLN A 226 -26.06 -1.47 13.76
C GLN A 226 -24.64 -0.97 13.44
N VAL A 227 -24.36 -0.63 12.18
CA VAL A 227 -23.04 -0.10 11.77
C VAL A 227 -22.72 1.22 12.46
N ARG A 228 -23.68 2.15 12.52
CA ARG A 228 -23.51 3.43 13.24
C ARG A 228 -23.39 3.27 14.75
N TYR A 229 -24.02 2.26 15.32
CA TYR A 229 -23.90 1.94 16.74
C TYR A 229 -22.51 1.40 17.07
N ALA A 230 -21.99 0.47 16.26
CA ALA A 230 -20.72 -0.18 16.52
C ALA A 230 -19.50 0.74 16.29
N PHE A 231 -19.56 1.63 15.28
CA PHE A 231 -18.41 2.40 14.79
C PHE A 231 -18.61 3.92 14.72
N PRO A 232 -19.23 4.59 15.72
CA PRO A 232 -19.57 6.01 15.60
C PRO A 232 -18.35 6.92 15.48
N LYS A 233 -17.25 6.65 16.21
CA LYS A 233 -16.02 7.45 16.17
C LYS A 233 -15.18 7.15 14.93
N THR A 234 -15.09 5.87 14.57
CA THR A 234 -14.43 5.41 13.33
C THR A 234 -15.03 6.10 12.12
N ILE A 235 -16.38 6.13 12.03
CA ILE A 235 -17.09 6.83 10.96
C ILE A 235 -16.78 8.33 10.99
N ALA A 236 -16.78 8.94 12.20
CA ALA A 236 -16.47 10.36 12.34
C ALA A 236 -15.07 10.69 11.84
N GLU A 237 -14.06 9.88 12.16
CA GLU A 237 -12.68 10.08 11.67
C GLU A 237 -12.57 9.90 10.15
N MET A 238 -13.15 8.83 9.60
CA MET A 238 -13.17 8.60 8.16
C MET A 238 -13.95 9.67 7.40
N SER A 239 -14.95 10.30 8.05
CA SER A 239 -15.76 11.37 7.47
C SER A 239 -15.11 12.75 7.58
N GLN A 240 -14.00 12.88 8.28
CA GLN A 240 -13.28 14.15 8.37
C GLN A 240 -12.82 14.56 6.98
N ILE A 241 -13.74 15.23 6.30
CA ILE A 241 -13.43 15.94 5.08
C ILE A 241 -12.54 17.07 5.53
N GLY A 242 -11.27 16.95 5.26
CA GLY A 242 -10.33 18.00 5.57
C GLY A 242 -10.88 19.36 5.19
N THR A 243 -10.49 20.38 5.96
CA THR A 243 -10.65 21.77 5.55
C THR A 243 -10.18 21.93 4.11
N PRO A 244 -10.61 22.95 3.35
CA PRO A 244 -10.29 23.11 1.91
C PRO A 244 -8.82 22.91 1.53
N ASP A 245 -7.92 23.02 2.50
CA ASP A 245 -6.48 22.88 2.34
C ASP A 245 -5.90 21.53 2.81
N SER A 246 -6.70 20.59 3.33
CA SER A 246 -6.23 19.28 3.75
C SER A 246 -6.59 18.23 2.70
N GLN A 247 -5.57 17.47 2.33
CA GLN A 247 -5.66 16.32 1.44
C GLN A 247 -6.63 15.29 2.05
N LYS A 248 -7.48 14.71 1.22
CA LYS A 248 -8.45 13.70 1.66
C LYS A 248 -7.77 12.34 1.61
N THR A 249 -7.61 11.70 2.74
CA THR A 249 -7.13 10.32 2.81
C THR A 249 -8.14 9.38 2.13
N ILE A 250 -7.65 8.49 1.28
CA ILE A 250 -8.45 7.43 0.65
C ILE A 250 -8.22 6.14 1.41
N TYR A 251 -9.30 5.49 1.83
CA TYR A 251 -9.28 4.21 2.53
C TYR A 251 -9.53 3.07 1.55
N VAL A 252 -8.53 2.24 1.34
CA VAL A 252 -8.60 1.05 0.48
C VAL A 252 -8.74 -0.18 1.35
N TRP A 253 -9.76 -0.99 1.09
CA TRP A 253 -10.12 -2.13 1.91
C TRP A 253 -10.13 -3.42 1.11
N ALA A 254 -9.56 -4.47 1.64
CA ALA A 254 -9.79 -5.81 1.14
C ALA A 254 -11.27 -6.18 1.30
N ALA A 255 -11.95 -6.59 0.22
CA ALA A 255 -13.40 -6.88 0.25
C ALA A 255 -13.77 -8.06 1.14
N GLY A 256 -12.82 -8.94 1.47
CA GLY A 256 -13.01 -10.13 2.26
C GLY A 256 -12.83 -11.41 1.46
N ASN A 257 -12.71 -12.52 2.19
CA ASN A 257 -12.42 -13.84 1.62
C ASN A 257 -13.54 -14.86 1.90
N ALA A 258 -14.77 -14.38 2.11
CA ALA A 258 -15.95 -15.19 2.46
C ALA A 258 -16.26 -16.29 1.44
N GLY A 259 -15.87 -16.10 0.16
CA GLY A 259 -16.03 -17.15 -0.86
C GLY A 259 -15.22 -18.42 -0.58
N GLY A 260 -14.21 -18.37 0.29
CA GLY A 260 -13.49 -19.55 0.78
C GLY A 260 -14.36 -20.48 1.67
N TYR A 261 -15.50 -19.97 2.14
CA TYR A 261 -16.45 -20.67 3.00
C TYR A 261 -17.78 -20.94 2.30
N ALA A 262 -17.80 -20.85 0.96
CA ALA A 262 -19.01 -21.05 0.15
C ALA A 262 -19.63 -22.45 0.32
N ASP A 263 -18.83 -23.46 0.60
CA ASP A 263 -19.26 -24.84 0.88
C ASP A 263 -19.97 -24.98 2.24
N GLN A 264 -19.77 -24.01 3.14
CA GLN A 264 -20.49 -23.89 4.41
C GLN A 264 -21.79 -23.07 4.27
N GLY A 265 -22.08 -22.55 3.07
CA GLY A 265 -23.28 -21.76 2.79
C GLY A 265 -23.13 -20.27 3.13
N VAL A 266 -21.91 -19.80 3.35
CA VAL A 266 -21.62 -18.38 3.63
C VAL A 266 -21.94 -17.53 2.39
N ASP A 267 -22.67 -16.45 2.57
CA ASP A 267 -22.94 -15.46 1.52
C ASP A 267 -21.74 -14.54 1.33
N PHE A 268 -21.21 -14.49 0.13
CA PHE A 268 -20.09 -13.64 -0.28
C PHE A 268 -20.44 -12.71 -1.45
N SER A 269 -21.74 -12.46 -1.64
CA SER A 269 -22.26 -11.66 -2.74
C SER A 269 -21.89 -10.16 -2.64
N SER A 270 -21.52 -9.69 -1.46
CA SER A 270 -21.10 -8.32 -1.17
C SER A 270 -19.85 -8.33 -0.28
N PRO A 271 -19.19 -7.16 -0.04
CA PRO A 271 -18.05 -7.11 0.85
C PRO A 271 -18.40 -7.44 2.31
N GLU A 272 -17.38 -7.80 3.08
CA GLU A 272 -17.48 -7.96 4.52
C GLU A 272 -17.76 -6.61 5.22
N LEU A 273 -17.98 -6.64 6.54
CA LEU A 273 -18.50 -5.51 7.33
C LEU A 273 -17.71 -4.21 7.11
N LEU A 274 -16.38 -4.19 7.35
CA LEU A 274 -15.60 -2.93 7.26
C LEU A 274 -15.51 -2.39 5.82
N PRO A 275 -15.13 -3.19 4.80
CA PRO A 275 -15.12 -2.73 3.41
C PRO A 275 -16.51 -2.37 2.89
N GLY A 276 -17.56 -2.94 3.48
CA GLY A 276 -18.94 -2.69 3.11
C GLY A 276 -19.57 -1.46 3.77
N MET A 277 -18.99 -0.91 4.83
CA MET A 277 -19.59 0.16 5.64
C MET A 277 -20.09 1.35 4.83
N ALA A 278 -19.38 1.74 3.78
CA ALA A 278 -19.75 2.87 2.93
C ALA A 278 -21.08 2.66 2.18
N HIS A 279 -21.62 1.44 2.14
CA HIS A 279 -22.98 1.18 1.63
C HIS A 279 -24.05 1.88 2.49
N TYR A 280 -23.86 1.84 3.81
CA TYR A 280 -24.80 2.46 4.78
C TYR A 280 -24.38 3.86 5.20
N ILE A 281 -23.12 4.24 4.99
CA ILE A 281 -22.52 5.47 5.50
C ILE A 281 -22.10 6.37 4.32
N PRO A 282 -23.02 7.18 3.75
CA PRO A 282 -22.72 8.03 2.60
C PRO A 282 -21.58 9.02 2.84
N GLU A 283 -21.36 9.40 4.12
CA GLU A 283 -20.33 10.34 4.53
C GLU A 283 -18.91 9.87 4.20
N ILE A 284 -18.68 8.54 4.16
CA ILE A 284 -17.37 7.94 3.87
C ILE A 284 -17.28 7.37 2.45
N GLN A 285 -18.37 7.30 1.70
CA GLN A 285 -18.40 6.63 0.39
C GLN A 285 -17.42 7.23 -0.61
N GLY A 286 -17.26 8.56 -0.61
CA GLY A 286 -16.33 9.25 -1.49
C GLY A 286 -14.84 9.06 -1.17
N HIS A 287 -14.52 8.35 -0.08
CA HIS A 287 -13.16 8.12 0.40
C HIS A 287 -12.85 6.63 0.62
N SER A 288 -13.80 5.75 0.39
CA SER A 288 -13.65 4.30 0.60
C SER A 288 -13.66 3.57 -0.72
N ILE A 289 -12.74 2.63 -0.88
CA ILE A 289 -12.66 1.72 -2.02
C ILE A 289 -12.60 0.30 -1.47
N ALA A 290 -13.60 -0.52 -1.77
CA ALA A 290 -13.55 -1.96 -1.53
C ALA A 290 -12.86 -2.66 -2.71
N VAL A 291 -12.01 -3.66 -2.45
CA VAL A 291 -11.20 -4.31 -3.48
C VAL A 291 -11.46 -5.80 -3.49
N ALA A 292 -12.12 -6.29 -4.52
CA ALA A 292 -12.26 -7.71 -4.81
C ALA A 292 -11.03 -8.25 -5.53
N SER A 293 -10.79 -9.56 -5.40
CA SER A 293 -9.64 -10.22 -6.00
C SER A 293 -9.96 -10.85 -7.36
N VAL A 294 -9.06 -10.67 -8.33
CA VAL A 294 -9.02 -11.45 -9.58
C VAL A 294 -7.80 -12.35 -9.62
N ASP A 295 -7.92 -13.43 -10.39
CA ASP A 295 -6.82 -14.34 -10.74
C ASP A 295 -6.09 -13.92 -12.02
N GLU A 296 -5.06 -14.67 -12.40
CA GLU A 296 -4.24 -14.43 -13.60
C GLU A 296 -5.04 -14.46 -14.91
N ASN A 297 -6.24 -15.05 -14.91
CA ASN A 297 -7.11 -15.10 -16.10
C ASN A 297 -8.10 -13.94 -16.14
N GLY A 298 -8.03 -13.01 -15.17
CA GLY A 298 -8.97 -11.90 -15.02
C GLY A 298 -10.34 -12.31 -14.47
N SER A 299 -10.48 -13.54 -13.99
CA SER A 299 -11.70 -14.01 -13.33
C SER A 299 -11.68 -13.61 -11.87
N ILE A 300 -12.85 -13.30 -11.30
CA ILE A 300 -12.95 -13.08 -9.86
C ILE A 300 -12.52 -14.33 -9.13
N SER A 301 -11.55 -14.21 -8.21
CA SER A 301 -11.05 -15.32 -7.41
C SER A 301 -12.17 -16.01 -6.64
N SER A 302 -12.14 -17.35 -6.56
CA SER A 302 -13.21 -18.11 -5.93
C SER A 302 -13.45 -17.75 -4.46
N PHE A 303 -12.37 -17.42 -3.75
CA PHE A 303 -12.42 -17.02 -2.35
C PHE A 303 -12.91 -15.57 -2.13
N SER A 304 -12.88 -14.71 -3.16
CA SER A 304 -13.15 -13.29 -2.99
C SER A 304 -14.62 -13.01 -2.69
N SER A 305 -14.89 -12.20 -1.67
CA SER A 305 -16.16 -11.49 -1.56
C SER A 305 -16.35 -10.61 -2.79
N ARG A 306 -17.61 -10.43 -3.21
CA ARG A 306 -17.97 -9.69 -4.43
C ARG A 306 -18.23 -8.21 -4.11
N CYS A 307 -18.29 -7.38 -5.14
CA CYS A 307 -18.66 -5.97 -5.00
C CYS A 307 -20.12 -5.78 -4.56
N GLY A 308 -21.06 -6.59 -5.06
CA GLY A 308 -22.45 -6.57 -4.66
C GLY A 308 -23.03 -5.19 -4.45
N VAL A 309 -23.49 -4.91 -3.23
CA VAL A 309 -24.08 -3.59 -2.87
C VAL A 309 -23.05 -2.45 -2.85
N ALA A 310 -21.76 -2.75 -2.87
CA ALA A 310 -20.68 -1.77 -2.90
C ALA A 310 -20.25 -1.38 -4.33
N GLN A 311 -20.98 -1.77 -5.36
CA GLN A 311 -20.61 -1.58 -6.77
C GLN A 311 -20.19 -0.15 -7.16
N ASP A 312 -20.68 0.87 -6.45
CA ASP A 312 -20.38 2.27 -6.73
C ASP A 312 -19.02 2.74 -6.19
N TYR A 313 -18.41 1.97 -5.29
CA TYR A 313 -17.11 2.24 -4.69
C TYR A 313 -16.21 1.00 -4.60
N CYS A 314 -16.48 -0.01 -5.39
CA CYS A 314 -15.72 -1.25 -5.43
C CYS A 314 -15.00 -1.43 -6.78
N ILE A 315 -13.77 -1.93 -6.70
CA ILE A 315 -12.97 -2.30 -7.87
C ILE A 315 -12.42 -3.72 -7.68
N SER A 316 -12.02 -4.36 -8.77
CA SER A 316 -11.32 -5.64 -8.71
C SER A 316 -9.86 -5.45 -9.10
N ALA A 317 -8.96 -6.10 -8.37
CA ALA A 317 -7.52 -6.03 -8.59
C ALA A 317 -6.87 -7.42 -8.45
N PRO A 318 -5.63 -7.59 -8.94
CA PRO A 318 -4.88 -8.83 -8.80
C PRO A 318 -4.71 -9.26 -7.35
N GLY A 319 -5.17 -10.45 -6.99
CA GLY A 319 -5.05 -10.97 -5.62
C GLY A 319 -4.96 -12.50 -5.58
N GLY A 320 -5.03 -13.17 -6.74
CA GLY A 320 -4.80 -14.60 -6.87
C GLY A 320 -3.35 -14.90 -7.26
N ARG A 321 -2.62 -15.73 -6.49
CA ARG A 321 -1.23 -16.12 -6.78
C ARG A 321 -0.25 -14.95 -6.94
N ILE A 322 -0.29 -14.01 -6.02
CA ILE A 322 0.58 -12.84 -5.99
C ILE A 322 1.93 -13.19 -5.37
N THR A 323 3.02 -12.78 -6.01
CA THR A 323 4.37 -12.86 -5.44
C THR A 323 4.56 -11.74 -4.42
N ALA A 324 5.01 -12.08 -3.20
CA ALA A 324 5.22 -11.14 -2.11
C ALA A 324 6.45 -11.50 -1.27
N ALA A 325 7.05 -10.50 -0.66
CA ALA A 325 8.15 -10.67 0.29
C ALA A 325 7.70 -11.53 1.47
N TYR A 326 8.46 -12.55 1.79
CA TYR A 326 8.12 -13.52 2.82
C TYR A 326 9.18 -13.56 3.92
N PRO A 327 8.90 -12.97 5.09
CA PRO A 327 9.85 -12.99 6.20
C PRO A 327 10.05 -14.41 6.70
N THR A 328 11.32 -14.82 6.82
CA THR A 328 11.71 -16.15 7.26
C THR A 328 12.58 -16.08 8.49
N SER A 329 12.58 -17.15 9.28
CA SER A 329 13.59 -17.35 10.32
C SER A 329 14.38 -18.62 10.03
N THR A 330 15.55 -18.73 10.62
CA THR A 330 16.42 -19.92 10.50
C THR A 330 15.78 -21.21 11.03
N SER A 331 14.64 -21.09 11.72
CA SER A 331 13.86 -22.24 12.23
C SER A 331 12.71 -22.64 11.28
N ASP A 332 12.47 -21.89 10.21
CA ASP A 332 11.43 -22.21 9.24
C ASP A 332 11.83 -23.45 8.42
N THR A 333 11.25 -24.59 8.73
CA THR A 333 11.42 -25.82 7.96
C THR A 333 10.12 -26.14 7.22
N GLY A 334 10.21 -26.22 5.89
CA GLY A 334 9.09 -26.70 5.07
C GLY A 334 8.10 -25.65 4.59
N ILE A 335 8.44 -24.36 4.65
CA ILE A 335 7.62 -23.32 4.05
C ILE A 335 7.95 -23.24 2.56
N TYR A 336 6.89 -23.27 1.75
CA TYR A 336 7.00 -23.21 0.31
C TYR A 336 7.36 -21.78 -0.14
N ILE A 337 8.59 -21.61 -0.59
CA ILE A 337 9.08 -20.38 -1.19
C ILE A 337 9.62 -20.76 -2.57
N GLY A 338 8.79 -20.61 -3.59
CA GLY A 338 9.21 -20.95 -4.95
C GLY A 338 9.57 -22.42 -5.13
N ASN A 339 10.37 -22.73 -6.16
CA ASN A 339 10.77 -24.10 -6.46
C ASN A 339 11.76 -24.63 -5.41
N THR A 340 11.32 -25.60 -4.59
CA THR A 340 12.10 -26.19 -3.48
C THR A 340 13.38 -26.92 -3.91
N ASN A 341 13.66 -27.02 -5.20
CA ASN A 341 14.90 -27.59 -5.76
C ASN A 341 15.95 -26.53 -6.08
N ASP A 342 15.73 -25.26 -5.69
CA ASP A 342 16.66 -24.19 -5.95
C ASP A 342 17.69 -24.10 -4.82
N ASP A 343 18.98 -24.12 -5.19
CA ASP A 343 20.11 -23.95 -4.27
C ASP A 343 20.06 -22.58 -3.53
N ASN A 344 19.22 -21.65 -4.00
CA ASN A 344 19.01 -20.33 -3.41
C ASN A 344 18.12 -20.36 -2.15
N TYR A 345 17.42 -21.45 -1.85
CA TYR A 345 16.53 -21.52 -0.67
C TYR A 345 17.24 -21.23 0.66
N ASN A 346 18.39 -21.85 0.87
CA ASN A 346 19.16 -21.63 2.11
C ASN A 346 19.76 -20.21 2.18
N SER A 347 20.11 -19.61 1.06
CA SER A 347 20.64 -18.25 1.02
C SER A 347 19.55 -17.22 1.32
N CYS A 348 18.36 -17.36 0.76
CA CYS A 348 17.30 -16.40 1.00
C CYS A 348 16.86 -16.35 2.49
N ILE A 349 16.89 -17.48 3.20
CA ILE A 349 16.63 -17.52 4.65
C ILE A 349 17.70 -16.73 5.41
N GLN A 350 18.98 -16.90 5.05
CA GLN A 350 20.07 -16.22 5.73
C GLN A 350 20.07 -14.71 5.49
N ASP A 351 19.70 -14.29 4.28
CA ASP A 351 19.73 -12.90 3.85
C ASP A 351 18.38 -12.18 4.05
N ASN A 352 17.36 -12.90 4.57
CA ASN A 352 15.98 -12.41 4.70
C ASN A 352 15.43 -11.82 3.38
N SER A 353 15.63 -12.56 2.30
CA SER A 353 15.28 -12.18 0.93
C SER A 353 14.32 -13.18 0.27
N CYS A 354 13.56 -13.94 1.08
CA CYS A 354 12.64 -14.95 0.57
C CYS A 354 11.33 -14.33 0.06
N PHE A 355 10.70 -15.03 -0.89
CA PHE A 355 9.42 -14.65 -1.46
C PHE A 355 8.47 -15.83 -1.43
N ALA A 356 7.17 -15.56 -1.38
CA ALA A 356 6.13 -16.56 -1.47
C ALA A 356 5.06 -16.14 -2.47
N VAL A 357 4.39 -17.14 -3.05
CA VAL A 357 3.16 -16.93 -3.83
C VAL A 357 1.98 -17.10 -2.91
N THR A 358 1.15 -16.08 -2.81
CA THR A 358 0.02 -16.01 -1.89
C THR A 358 -1.26 -15.58 -2.60
N SER A 359 -2.41 -15.72 -1.93
CA SER A 359 -3.70 -15.30 -2.48
C SER A 359 -4.59 -14.72 -1.38
N GLY A 360 -5.40 -13.73 -1.74
CA GLY A 360 -6.34 -13.07 -0.83
C GLY A 360 -6.74 -11.70 -1.37
N THR A 361 -7.90 -11.21 -0.99
CA THR A 361 -8.27 -9.80 -1.21
C THR A 361 -7.30 -8.85 -0.48
N SER A 362 -6.64 -9.34 0.57
CA SER A 362 -5.54 -8.66 1.25
C SER A 362 -4.36 -8.30 0.35
N PHE A 363 -4.17 -9.03 -0.75
CA PHE A 363 -3.13 -8.76 -1.75
C PHE A 363 -3.67 -8.02 -2.96
N ALA A 364 -4.99 -7.96 -3.14
CA ALA A 364 -5.63 -7.12 -4.14
C ALA A 364 -5.69 -5.64 -3.70
N ALA A 365 -5.98 -5.37 -2.44
CA ALA A 365 -6.04 -4.01 -1.89
C ALA A 365 -4.75 -3.21 -2.16
N PRO A 366 -3.53 -3.72 -1.89
CA PRO A 366 -2.30 -2.97 -2.13
C PRO A 366 -1.97 -2.73 -3.61
N PHE A 367 -2.62 -3.39 -4.57
CA PHE A 367 -2.55 -3.01 -5.99
C PHE A 367 -3.35 -1.74 -6.31
N VAL A 368 -4.25 -1.33 -5.44
CA VAL A 368 -5.10 -0.15 -5.58
C VAL A 368 -4.56 1.01 -4.75
N SER A 369 -3.86 0.70 -3.68
CA SER A 369 -3.25 1.68 -2.76
C SER A 369 -1.97 2.36 -3.32
#